data_884fed02f82395c3d7849a802718e27d
#
_entry.id   884fed02f82395c3d7849a802718e27d
#
_cell.length_a   1.000
_cell.length_b   1.000
_cell.length_c   1.000
_cell.angle_alpha   90.00
_cell.angle_beta   90.00
_cell.angle_gamma   90.00
#
_symmetry.space_group_name_H-M   'P 1'
#
loop_
_entity.id
_entity.type
_entity.pdbx_description
1 polymer ?
#
loop_
_entity_poly.entity_id
_entity_poly.type
_entity_poly.pdbx_seq_one_letter_code
_entity_poly.pdbx_strand_id
1 'polypeptide(L)'
;MEKTMHYVLILDQSGSMERIKKAVISSFNQQVEMIRLLQKEHPGRQIRITLCCFNDSIDFRFTGVPVKHLKKLTAKEYQPNFSTALYDAIGGSFARVQGHIQPGEKAFFVIFTDGMENASREYSSQDIENRFAKAKKQQWEIKFFCRQEEEMFYQKQFNLDKNMLMTITMNEEGFCEMAQEVKSSLSRILREE
;
A
#
# COMPACT_ATOMS: atom_id res chain seq x y z
N MET A 1 26.02 0.66 -7.77
CA MET A 1 25.16 1.40 -6.81
C MET A 1 24.07 0.46 -6.33
N GLU A 2 23.74 0.53 -5.04
CA GLU A 2 22.64 -0.26 -4.47
C GLU A 2 21.32 0.26 -5.03
N LYS A 3 20.52 -0.61 -5.65
CA LYS A 3 19.25 -0.21 -6.26
C LYS A 3 18.17 -0.17 -5.17
N THR A 4 17.46 0.96 -5.05
CA THR A 4 16.41 1.12 -4.04
C THR A 4 15.04 0.72 -4.60
N MET A 5 14.30 -0.03 -3.80
CA MET A 5 12.89 -0.35 -4.00
C MET A 5 12.05 0.32 -2.92
N HIS A 6 11.11 1.18 -3.33
CA HIS A 6 10.17 1.84 -2.43
C HIS A 6 8.89 1.01 -2.30
N TYR A 7 8.70 0.36 -1.16
CA TYR A 7 7.46 -0.33 -0.82
C TYR A 7 6.56 0.63 -0.05
N VAL A 8 5.39 0.93 -0.60
CA VAL A 8 4.45 1.93 -0.06
C VAL A 8 3.14 1.24 0.29
N LEU A 9 2.85 1.13 1.58
CA LEU A 9 1.58 0.61 2.06
C LEU A 9 0.67 1.78 2.47
N ILE A 10 -0.51 1.84 1.84
CA ILE A 10 -1.58 2.78 2.12
C ILE A 10 -2.70 1.97 2.79
N LEU A 11 -2.83 2.15 4.09
CA LEU A 11 -3.62 1.30 4.97
C LEU A 11 -4.79 2.07 5.55
N ASP A 12 -5.99 1.64 5.22
CA ASP A 12 -7.22 2.18 5.78
C ASP A 12 -7.25 1.99 7.30
N GLN A 13 -7.57 3.06 8.01
CA GLN A 13 -7.78 3.13 9.45
C GLN A 13 -9.15 3.77 9.77
N SER A 14 -10.09 3.73 8.83
CA SER A 14 -11.47 4.19 9.06
C SER A 14 -12.22 3.31 10.06
N GLY A 15 -13.38 3.77 10.51
CA GLY A 15 -14.13 3.11 11.59
C GLY A 15 -14.56 1.67 11.27
N SER A 16 -14.80 1.33 10.01
CA SER A 16 -15.16 -0.03 9.56
C SER A 16 -14.06 -1.05 9.88
N MET A 17 -12.80 -0.62 9.88
CA MET A 17 -11.62 -1.45 10.13
C MET A 17 -11.50 -1.97 11.58
N GLU A 18 -12.27 -1.43 12.55
CA GLU A 18 -12.20 -1.87 13.95
C GLU A 18 -12.51 -3.36 14.11
N ARG A 19 -13.43 -3.89 13.31
CA ARG A 19 -13.83 -5.32 13.35
C ARG A 19 -12.68 -6.27 12.98
N ILE A 20 -11.76 -5.80 12.15
CA ILE A 20 -10.65 -6.60 11.61
C ILE A 20 -9.28 -6.10 12.09
N LYS A 21 -9.25 -5.17 13.04
CA LYS A 21 -8.04 -4.52 13.58
C LYS A 21 -6.91 -5.51 13.92
N LYS A 22 -7.22 -6.59 14.62
CA LYS A 22 -6.22 -7.61 15.00
C LYS A 22 -5.61 -8.29 13.78
N ALA A 23 -6.43 -8.65 12.80
CA ALA A 23 -5.99 -9.28 11.56
C ALA A 23 -5.11 -8.34 10.74
N VAL A 24 -5.48 -7.06 10.64
CA VAL A 24 -4.69 -6.03 9.95
C VAL A 24 -3.31 -5.86 10.59
N ILE A 25 -3.24 -5.71 11.92
CA ILE A 25 -1.97 -5.58 12.65
C ILE A 25 -1.10 -6.83 12.45
N SER A 26 -1.68 -8.01 12.54
CA SER A 26 -0.98 -9.28 12.32
C SER A 26 -0.43 -9.36 10.90
N SER A 27 -1.27 -9.08 9.90
CA SER A 27 -0.89 -9.09 8.48
C SER A 27 0.24 -8.10 8.17
N PHE A 28 0.13 -6.86 8.65
CA PHE A 28 1.21 -5.87 8.50
C PHE A 28 2.54 -6.40 9.07
N ASN A 29 2.52 -6.92 10.30
CA ASN A 29 3.72 -7.40 10.95
C ASN A 29 4.32 -8.62 10.23
N GLN A 30 3.49 -9.52 9.70
CA GLN A 30 3.94 -10.64 8.88
C GLN A 30 4.54 -10.18 7.55
N GLN A 31 3.94 -9.18 6.89
CA GLN A 31 4.50 -8.58 5.67
C GLN A 31 5.89 -7.96 5.93
N VAL A 32 6.07 -7.25 7.05
CA VAL A 32 7.38 -6.70 7.42
C VAL A 32 8.43 -7.80 7.57
N GLU A 33 8.11 -8.90 8.23
CA GLU A 33 9.04 -10.03 8.37
C GLU A 33 9.33 -10.70 7.00
N MET A 34 8.33 -10.86 6.17
CA MET A 34 8.49 -11.37 4.80
C MET A 34 9.42 -10.47 3.97
N ILE A 35 9.23 -9.15 4.04
CA ILE A 35 10.07 -8.18 3.30
C ILE A 35 11.52 -8.20 3.84
N ARG A 36 11.71 -8.39 5.16
CA ARG A 36 13.04 -8.58 5.76
C ARG A 36 13.77 -9.82 5.21
N LEU A 37 13.05 -10.92 5.01
CA LEU A 37 13.63 -12.12 4.39
C LEU A 37 14.00 -11.88 2.93
N LEU A 38 13.12 -11.26 2.15
CA LEU A 38 13.41 -10.88 0.76
C LEU A 38 14.61 -9.93 0.65
N GLN A 39 14.74 -8.99 1.58
CA GLN A 39 15.93 -8.11 1.63
C GLN A 39 17.23 -8.89 1.83
N LYS A 40 17.22 -9.96 2.64
CA LYS A 40 18.40 -10.82 2.83
C LYS A 40 18.72 -11.66 1.60
N GLU A 41 17.69 -12.10 0.87
CA GLU A 41 17.85 -12.87 -0.38
C GLU A 41 18.35 -11.98 -1.53
N HIS A 42 18.17 -10.66 -1.44
CA HIS A 42 18.60 -9.67 -2.44
C HIS A 42 19.51 -8.60 -1.84
N PRO A 43 20.78 -8.95 -1.44
CA PRO A 43 21.65 -8.01 -0.72
C PRO A 43 22.11 -6.81 -1.55
N GLY A 44 22.05 -6.88 -2.89
CA GLY A 44 22.35 -5.76 -3.80
C GLY A 44 21.22 -4.74 -3.94
N ARG A 45 20.11 -4.93 -3.25
CA ARG A 45 18.92 -4.07 -3.26
C ARG A 45 18.69 -3.49 -1.87
N GLN A 46 18.13 -2.29 -1.79
CA GLN A 46 17.64 -1.72 -0.54
C GLN A 46 16.12 -1.54 -0.60
N ILE A 47 15.39 -2.21 0.29
CA ILE A 47 13.94 -2.02 0.40
C ILE A 47 13.66 -0.97 1.48
N ARG A 48 13.01 0.13 1.06
CA ARG A 48 12.56 1.21 1.93
C ARG A 48 11.04 1.20 2.03
N ILE A 49 10.53 1.31 3.25
CA ILE A 49 9.10 1.21 3.52
C ILE A 49 8.54 2.57 3.88
N THR A 50 7.42 2.91 3.24
CA THR A 50 6.52 3.99 3.62
C THR A 50 5.20 3.39 4.05
N LEU A 51 4.72 3.76 5.24
CA LEU A 51 3.39 3.41 5.74
C LEU A 51 2.57 4.68 5.92
N CYS A 52 1.49 4.77 5.16
CA CYS A 52 0.45 5.75 5.29
C CYS A 52 -0.78 5.08 5.91
N CYS A 53 -1.13 5.40 7.14
CA CYS A 53 -2.44 5.07 7.71
C CYS A 53 -3.38 6.24 7.46
N PHE A 54 -4.64 5.98 7.12
CA PHE A 54 -5.58 7.05 6.84
C PHE A 54 -6.99 6.74 7.35
N ASN A 55 -7.69 7.78 7.74
CA ASN A 55 -9.11 7.84 8.01
C ASN A 55 -9.68 9.11 7.37
N ASP A 56 -10.20 10.08 8.11
CA ASP A 56 -10.52 11.44 7.64
C ASP A 56 -9.28 12.36 7.55
N SER A 57 -8.13 11.83 7.93
CA SER A 57 -6.82 12.46 7.88
C SER A 57 -5.73 11.47 7.45
N ILE A 58 -4.57 11.98 7.03
CA ILE A 58 -3.45 11.18 6.55
C ILE A 58 -2.35 11.18 7.59
N ASP A 59 -1.87 10.00 7.97
CA ASP A 59 -0.77 9.83 8.93
C ASP A 59 0.35 8.95 8.35
N PHE A 60 1.48 9.56 8.03
CA PHE A 60 2.68 8.85 7.62
C PHE A 60 3.47 8.34 8.82
N ARG A 61 3.23 7.10 9.22
CA ARG A 61 3.93 6.43 10.33
C ARG A 61 5.41 6.25 10.03
N PHE A 62 5.71 5.90 8.79
CA PHE A 62 7.07 5.72 8.29
C PHE A 62 7.19 6.34 6.90
N THR A 63 8.34 6.92 6.59
CA THR A 63 8.62 7.45 5.25
C THR A 63 10.02 7.02 4.83
N GLY A 64 10.09 6.12 3.85
CA GLY A 64 11.35 5.66 3.26
C GLY A 64 12.31 5.00 4.26
N VAL A 65 11.79 4.36 5.32
CA VAL A 65 12.59 3.72 6.36
C VAL A 65 13.12 2.38 5.83
N PRO A 66 14.45 2.10 5.91
CA PRO A 66 14.96 0.77 5.60
C PRO A 66 14.26 -0.32 6.41
N VAL A 67 13.87 -1.42 5.77
CA VAL A 67 13.06 -2.48 6.40
C VAL A 67 13.69 -3.04 7.68
N LYS A 68 15.02 -3.05 7.79
CA LYS A 68 15.76 -3.50 8.99
C LYS A 68 15.47 -2.65 10.23
N HIS A 69 15.06 -1.39 10.07
CA HIS A 69 14.78 -0.45 11.16
C HIS A 69 13.28 -0.30 11.47
N LEU A 70 12.42 -0.99 10.71
CA LEU A 70 10.99 -0.88 10.88
C LEU A 70 10.56 -1.50 12.21
N LYS A 71 9.68 -0.81 12.95
CA LYS A 71 9.03 -1.34 14.15
C LYS A 71 7.75 -2.07 13.79
N LYS A 72 7.32 -2.97 14.66
CA LYS A 72 6.01 -3.61 14.54
C LYS A 72 4.89 -2.61 14.78
N LEU A 73 3.80 -2.74 14.04
CA LEU A 73 2.57 -2.01 14.29
C LEU A 73 1.88 -2.61 15.52
N THR A 74 1.41 -1.75 16.41
CA THR A 74 0.73 -2.16 17.65
C THR A 74 -0.71 -1.67 17.69
N ALA A 75 -1.53 -2.24 18.59
CA ALA A 75 -2.90 -1.80 18.79
C ALA A 75 -3.04 -0.37 19.31
N LYS A 76 -1.97 0.21 19.88
CA LYS A 76 -1.93 1.62 20.29
C LYS A 76 -1.69 2.55 19.10
N GLU A 77 -0.96 2.09 18.09
CA GLU A 77 -0.61 2.88 16.91
C GLU A 77 -1.69 2.78 15.82
N TYR A 78 -2.35 1.63 15.68
CA TYR A 78 -3.42 1.44 14.73
C TYR A 78 -4.76 1.44 15.45
N GLN A 79 -5.47 2.57 15.40
CA GLN A 79 -6.76 2.79 16.06
C GLN A 79 -7.80 3.24 15.03
N PRO A 80 -8.55 2.29 14.44
CA PRO A 80 -9.60 2.60 13.47
C PRO A 80 -10.67 3.51 14.05
N ASN A 81 -10.99 4.59 13.31
CA ASN A 81 -12.05 5.54 13.64
C ASN A 81 -12.35 6.46 12.44
N PHE A 82 -13.40 7.26 12.54
CA PHE A 82 -13.79 8.28 11.54
C PHE A 82 -14.11 7.74 10.14
N SER A 83 -14.02 8.63 9.16
CA SER A 83 -14.37 8.44 7.74
C SER A 83 -13.17 7.97 6.91
N THR A 84 -13.28 7.99 5.57
CA THR A 84 -12.33 7.38 4.65
C THR A 84 -11.86 8.40 3.61
N ALA A 85 -10.71 9.06 3.82
CA ALA A 85 -10.08 10.00 2.88
C ALA A 85 -9.08 9.26 1.96
N LEU A 86 -9.58 8.31 1.16
CA LEU A 86 -8.79 7.42 0.33
C LEU A 86 -7.99 8.16 -0.75
N TYR A 87 -8.63 9.13 -1.43
CA TYR A 87 -7.93 9.86 -2.52
C TYR A 87 -6.79 10.70 -1.96
N ASP A 88 -7.00 11.34 -0.82
CA ASP A 88 -5.96 12.13 -0.16
C ASP A 88 -4.80 11.21 0.28
N ALA A 89 -5.09 10.03 0.81
CA ALA A 89 -4.06 9.06 1.21
C ALA A 89 -3.23 8.56 0.01
N ILE A 90 -3.88 8.21 -1.10
CA ILE A 90 -3.19 7.80 -2.32
C ILE A 90 -2.40 8.98 -2.89
N GLY A 91 -3.04 10.13 -3.10
CA GLY A 91 -2.43 11.33 -3.67
C GLY A 91 -1.21 11.80 -2.88
N GLY A 92 -1.34 11.89 -1.56
CA GLY A 92 -0.27 12.27 -0.64
C GLY A 92 0.89 11.27 -0.63
N SER A 93 0.59 9.97 -0.68
CA SER A 93 1.62 8.91 -0.74
C SER A 93 2.43 8.99 -2.04
N PHE A 94 1.77 9.18 -3.18
CA PHE A 94 2.45 9.38 -4.46
C PHE A 94 3.32 10.64 -4.46
N ALA A 95 2.80 11.77 -3.97
CA ALA A 95 3.56 13.02 -3.88
C ALA A 95 4.82 12.84 -3.01
N ARG A 96 4.69 12.14 -1.89
CA ARG A 96 5.81 11.88 -0.97
C ARG A 96 6.89 11.01 -1.60
N VAL A 97 6.52 9.93 -2.28
CA VAL A 97 7.49 9.07 -2.97
C VAL A 97 8.17 9.82 -4.11
N GLN A 98 7.40 10.55 -4.93
CA GLN A 98 7.95 11.34 -6.04
C GLN A 98 8.96 12.41 -5.59
N GLY A 99 8.81 12.94 -4.37
CA GLY A 99 9.75 13.91 -3.79
C GLY A 99 11.09 13.31 -3.33
N HIS A 100 11.22 11.99 -3.27
CA HIS A 100 12.41 11.30 -2.72
C HIS A 100 13.02 10.26 -3.65
N ILE A 101 12.23 9.73 -4.61
CA ILE A 101 12.70 8.68 -5.52
C ILE A 101 13.73 9.21 -6.51
N GLN A 102 14.81 8.45 -6.70
CA GLN A 102 15.86 8.79 -7.65
C GLN A 102 15.63 8.14 -9.02
N PRO A 103 16.21 8.67 -10.10
CA PRO A 103 16.14 8.04 -11.40
C PRO A 103 16.62 6.58 -11.36
N GLY A 104 15.82 5.67 -11.91
CA GLY A 104 16.12 4.24 -11.93
C GLY A 104 15.63 3.46 -10.70
N GLU A 105 15.17 4.13 -9.64
CA GLU A 105 14.52 3.45 -8.52
C GLU A 105 13.08 3.04 -8.87
N LYS A 106 12.59 1.96 -8.26
CA LYS A 106 11.24 1.43 -8.47
C LYS A 106 10.36 1.69 -7.24
N ALA A 107 9.05 1.78 -7.47
CA ALA A 107 8.07 1.85 -6.39
C ALA A 107 6.98 0.79 -6.56
N PHE A 108 6.55 0.23 -5.45
CA PHE A 108 5.43 -0.70 -5.37
C PHE A 108 4.43 -0.18 -4.35
N PHE A 109 3.26 0.22 -4.82
CA PHE A 109 2.17 0.72 -4.00
C PHE A 109 1.18 -0.40 -3.71
N VAL A 110 0.93 -0.63 -2.44
CA VAL A 110 -0.10 -1.53 -1.93
C VAL A 110 -1.14 -0.70 -1.22
N ILE A 111 -2.36 -0.71 -1.73
CA ILE A 111 -3.49 0.05 -1.20
C ILE A 111 -4.48 -0.95 -0.64
N PHE A 112 -4.89 -0.75 0.60
CA PHE A 112 -5.89 -1.59 1.25
C PHE A 112 -6.97 -0.73 1.89
N THR A 113 -8.23 -1.01 1.53
CA THR A 113 -9.43 -0.38 2.11
C THR A 113 -10.57 -1.39 2.23
N ASP A 114 -11.42 -1.23 3.23
CA ASP A 114 -12.68 -1.97 3.42
C ASP A 114 -13.91 -1.08 3.23
N GLY A 115 -13.73 0.14 2.70
CA GLY A 115 -14.79 1.11 2.56
C GLY A 115 -14.63 2.05 1.38
N MET A 116 -15.69 2.79 1.11
CA MET A 116 -15.72 3.76 0.03
C MET A 116 -15.22 5.13 0.48
N GLU A 117 -14.56 5.83 -0.44
CA GLU A 117 -14.17 7.22 -0.32
C GLU A 117 -15.34 8.13 0.11
N ASN A 118 -15.15 8.93 1.15
CA ASN A 118 -16.19 9.85 1.63
C ASN A 118 -15.66 11.09 2.38
N ALA A 119 -14.34 11.31 2.44
CA ALA A 119 -13.75 12.37 3.27
C ALA A 119 -12.58 13.15 2.64
N SER A 120 -12.12 12.78 1.45
CA SER A 120 -11.01 13.47 0.78
C SER A 120 -11.35 14.91 0.40
N ARG A 121 -10.36 15.79 0.50
CA ARG A 121 -10.49 17.23 0.27
C ARG A 121 -9.43 17.80 -0.68
N GLU A 122 -8.28 17.14 -0.79
CA GLU A 122 -7.12 17.64 -1.53
C GLU A 122 -7.02 17.01 -2.93
N TYR A 123 -7.44 15.75 -3.07
CA TYR A 123 -7.36 15.01 -4.33
C TYR A 123 -8.72 14.50 -4.78
N SER A 124 -8.95 14.57 -6.09
CA SER A 124 -10.11 13.99 -6.77
C SER A 124 -9.80 12.60 -7.31
N SER A 125 -10.83 11.85 -7.68
CA SER A 125 -10.66 10.57 -8.39
C SER A 125 -9.85 10.69 -9.68
N GLN A 126 -10.03 11.80 -10.41
CA GLN A 126 -9.27 12.07 -11.63
C GLN A 126 -7.78 12.26 -11.35
N ASP A 127 -7.41 12.88 -10.22
CA ASP A 127 -6.02 13.02 -9.80
C ASP A 127 -5.39 11.66 -9.53
N ILE A 128 -6.17 10.72 -8.93
CA ILE A 128 -5.69 9.37 -8.65
C ILE A 128 -5.52 8.57 -9.94
N GLU A 129 -6.50 8.61 -10.84
CA GLU A 129 -6.38 7.97 -12.16
C GLU A 129 -5.12 8.44 -12.92
N ASN A 130 -4.88 9.75 -12.94
CA ASN A 130 -3.70 10.33 -13.57
C ASN A 130 -2.39 9.86 -12.91
N ARG A 131 -2.37 9.69 -11.58
CA ARG A 131 -1.20 9.17 -10.84
C ARG A 131 -0.94 7.71 -11.16
N PHE A 132 -1.98 6.90 -11.24
CA PHE A 132 -1.85 5.48 -11.63
C PHE A 132 -1.35 5.35 -13.08
N ALA A 133 -1.89 6.14 -14.01
CA ALA A 133 -1.39 6.18 -15.38
C ALA A 133 0.09 6.60 -15.46
N LYS A 134 0.52 7.57 -14.64
CA LYS A 134 1.92 7.98 -14.55
C LYS A 134 2.81 6.90 -13.95
N ALA A 135 2.38 6.24 -12.88
CA ALA A 135 3.09 5.12 -12.26
C ALA A 135 3.32 3.97 -13.27
N LYS A 136 2.31 3.63 -14.05
CA LYS A 136 2.40 2.64 -15.12
C LYS A 136 3.48 3.00 -16.15
N LYS A 137 3.54 4.27 -16.58
CA LYS A 137 4.61 4.76 -17.48
C LYS A 137 6.00 4.68 -16.86
N GLN A 138 6.10 4.82 -15.54
CA GLN A 138 7.35 4.69 -14.78
C GLN A 138 7.68 3.23 -14.42
N GLN A 139 6.86 2.27 -14.86
CA GLN A 139 6.96 0.86 -14.51
C GLN A 139 6.92 0.62 -12.98
N TRP A 140 6.19 1.46 -12.26
CA TRP A 140 5.87 1.24 -10.86
C TRP A 140 4.69 0.28 -10.76
N GLU A 141 4.70 -0.57 -9.76
CA GLU A 141 3.63 -1.52 -9.53
C GLU A 141 2.61 -0.97 -8.53
N ILE A 142 1.35 -1.31 -8.77
CA ILE A 142 0.23 -0.97 -7.90
C ILE A 142 -0.59 -2.23 -7.67
N LYS A 143 -0.92 -2.52 -6.42
CA LYS A 143 -1.93 -3.49 -6.03
C LYS A 143 -2.95 -2.79 -5.14
N PHE A 144 -4.21 -2.88 -5.54
CA PHE A 144 -5.34 -2.31 -4.84
C PHE A 144 -6.21 -3.44 -4.31
N PHE A 145 -6.36 -3.52 -3.00
CA PHE A 145 -7.15 -4.54 -2.31
C PHE A 145 -8.41 -3.91 -1.71
N CYS A 146 -9.56 -4.46 -2.05
CA CYS A 146 -10.86 -4.02 -1.55
C CYS A 146 -11.80 -5.20 -1.34
N ARG A 147 -13.02 -4.93 -0.87
CA ARG A 147 -14.07 -5.94 -0.80
C ARG A 147 -14.66 -6.21 -2.19
N GLN A 148 -15.25 -7.41 -2.35
CA GLN A 148 -15.87 -7.84 -3.62
C GLN A 148 -16.95 -6.84 -4.09
N GLU A 149 -17.73 -6.27 -3.18
CA GLU A 149 -18.81 -5.36 -3.50
C GLU A 149 -18.31 -4.03 -4.09
N GLU A 150 -17.05 -3.68 -3.85
CA GLU A 150 -16.43 -2.42 -4.27
C GLU A 150 -15.61 -2.56 -5.57
N GLU A 151 -15.36 -3.79 -6.03
CA GLU A 151 -14.49 -4.09 -7.17
C GLU A 151 -14.85 -3.26 -8.41
N MET A 152 -16.11 -3.37 -8.85
CA MET A 152 -16.56 -2.69 -10.07
C MET A 152 -16.50 -1.16 -9.95
N PHE A 153 -16.72 -0.64 -8.74
CA PHE A 153 -16.63 0.79 -8.48
C PHE A 153 -15.19 1.26 -8.67
N TYR A 154 -14.23 0.68 -7.95
CA TYR A 154 -12.84 1.11 -8.03
C TYR A 154 -12.18 0.81 -9.38
N GLN A 155 -12.54 -0.30 -10.03
CA GLN A 155 -12.07 -0.61 -11.37
C GLN A 155 -12.43 0.49 -12.37
N LYS A 156 -13.68 0.97 -12.35
CA LYS A 156 -14.15 2.05 -13.23
C LYS A 156 -13.59 3.40 -12.79
N GLN A 157 -13.62 3.69 -11.49
CA GLN A 157 -13.25 4.97 -10.92
C GLN A 157 -11.79 5.35 -11.20
N PHE A 158 -10.88 4.38 -11.20
CA PHE A 158 -9.46 4.60 -11.38
C PHE A 158 -8.89 3.97 -12.67
N ASN A 159 -9.75 3.45 -13.54
CA ASN A 159 -9.36 2.75 -14.76
C ASN A 159 -8.29 1.68 -14.50
N LEU A 160 -8.53 0.83 -13.48
CA LEU A 160 -7.58 -0.18 -13.04
C LEU A 160 -7.57 -1.38 -13.99
N ASP A 161 -6.37 -1.83 -14.34
CA ASP A 161 -6.20 -3.12 -15.00
C ASP A 161 -6.55 -4.26 -14.05
N LYS A 162 -7.03 -5.39 -14.58
CA LYS A 162 -7.45 -6.56 -13.78
C LYS A 162 -6.34 -7.10 -12.85
N ASN A 163 -5.08 -6.93 -13.23
CA ASN A 163 -3.94 -7.37 -12.42
C ASN A 163 -3.56 -6.39 -11.30
N MET A 164 -4.13 -5.18 -11.30
CA MET A 164 -3.91 -4.16 -10.27
C MET A 164 -4.91 -4.26 -9.13
N LEU A 165 -6.14 -4.70 -9.41
CA LEU A 165 -7.23 -4.78 -8.45
C LEU A 165 -7.47 -6.22 -8.02
N MET A 166 -7.56 -6.45 -6.72
CA MET A 166 -7.87 -7.74 -6.13
C MET A 166 -8.90 -7.58 -5.03
N THR A 167 -9.88 -8.47 -5.02
CA THR A 167 -10.84 -8.56 -3.93
C THR A 167 -10.38 -9.57 -2.90
N ILE A 168 -10.55 -9.23 -1.64
CA ILE A 168 -10.25 -10.13 -0.53
C ILE A 168 -11.40 -10.20 0.47
N THR A 169 -11.53 -11.33 1.14
CA THR A 169 -12.41 -11.43 2.31
C THR A 169 -11.76 -10.72 3.51
N MET A 170 -12.59 -10.03 4.31
CA MET A 170 -12.10 -9.26 5.47
C MET A 170 -11.91 -10.17 6.70
N ASN A 171 -11.06 -11.18 6.55
CA ASN A 171 -10.71 -12.17 7.58
C ASN A 171 -9.24 -12.61 7.43
N GLU A 172 -8.78 -13.52 8.29
CA GLU A 172 -7.38 -13.99 8.27
C GLU A 172 -6.99 -14.64 6.95
N GLU A 173 -7.90 -15.38 6.29
CA GLU A 173 -7.66 -16.04 5.01
C GLU A 173 -7.39 -15.00 3.90
N GLY A 174 -8.26 -13.99 3.74
CA GLY A 174 -8.06 -12.93 2.76
C GLY A 174 -6.78 -12.13 2.99
N PHE A 175 -6.39 -11.90 4.24
CA PHE A 175 -5.09 -11.29 4.55
C PHE A 175 -3.90 -12.18 4.20
N CYS A 176 -4.04 -13.51 4.32
CA CYS A 176 -3.03 -14.44 3.82
C CYS A 176 -2.89 -14.37 2.30
N GLU A 177 -4.01 -14.34 1.57
CA GLU A 177 -4.02 -14.19 0.11
C GLU A 177 -3.36 -12.87 -0.32
N MET A 178 -3.70 -11.75 0.33
CA MET A 178 -3.06 -10.46 0.11
C MET A 178 -1.54 -10.54 0.33
N ALA A 179 -1.11 -11.16 1.42
CA ALA A 179 0.31 -11.29 1.74
C ALA A 179 1.07 -12.15 0.70
N GLN A 180 0.44 -13.21 0.17
CA GLN A 180 1.01 -14.04 -0.88
C GLN A 180 1.17 -13.28 -2.20
N GLU A 181 0.15 -12.51 -2.59
CA GLU A 181 0.21 -11.68 -3.80
C GLU A 181 1.28 -10.59 -3.69
N VAL A 182 1.34 -9.89 -2.55
CA VAL A 182 2.39 -8.89 -2.26
C VAL A 182 3.78 -9.52 -2.34
N LYS A 183 3.96 -10.72 -1.75
CA LYS A 183 5.23 -11.46 -1.80
C LYS A 183 5.61 -11.82 -3.24
N SER A 184 4.67 -12.35 -4.01
CA SER A 184 4.86 -12.72 -5.41
C SER A 184 5.29 -11.52 -6.25
N SER A 185 4.54 -10.43 -6.16
CA SER A 185 4.83 -9.18 -6.88
C SER A 185 6.20 -8.62 -6.49
N LEU A 186 6.49 -8.51 -5.20
CA LEU A 186 7.77 -7.96 -4.72
C LEU A 186 8.95 -8.84 -5.15
N SER A 187 8.82 -10.18 -5.04
CA SER A 187 9.86 -11.11 -5.49
C SER A 187 10.13 -11.00 -7.00
N ARG A 188 9.08 -10.80 -7.81
CA ARG A 188 9.23 -10.57 -9.24
C ARG A 188 9.98 -9.27 -9.52
N ILE A 189 9.56 -8.15 -8.92
CA ILE A 189 10.21 -6.85 -9.10
C ILE A 189 11.70 -6.89 -8.71
N LEU A 190 12.04 -7.61 -7.64
CA LEU A 190 13.43 -7.72 -7.18
C LEU A 190 14.32 -8.57 -8.10
N ARG A 191 13.73 -9.43 -8.94
CA ARG A 191 14.45 -10.29 -9.92
C ARG A 191 14.59 -9.66 -11.30
N GLU A 192 13.68 -8.75 -11.69
CA GLU A 192 13.57 -8.15 -13.03
C GLU A 192 14.68 -7.13 -13.30
N GLU A 193 15.96 -7.52 -13.12
CA GLU A 193 17.11 -6.75 -13.67
C GLU A 193 18.36 -7.57 -13.83
#